data_eac4fb47e031654e7b7251133a22295b
#
_entry.id   eac4fb47e031654e7b7251133a22295b
#
_cell.length_a   1.000
_cell.length_b   1.000
_cell.length_c   1.000
_cell.angle_alpha   90.00
_cell.angle_beta   90.00
_cell.angle_gamma   90.00
#
_symmetry.space_group_name_H-M   'P 1'
#
loop_
_entity.id
_entity.type
_entity.pdbx_description
1 polymer ?
#
loop_
_entity_poly.entity_id
_entity_poly.type
_entity_poly.pdbx_seq_one_letter_code
_entity_poly.pdbx_strand_id
1 'polypeptide(L)'
;GHHSFTAEFTAEKTIIIEGMIKEVWFRNPHVRYLLEVSNENVTEIWDLRGSPVVWLARKGWRRDSIKIGDQISVSGFPGHGEKKLLSIIEVTLSDGSKLIDKAPR
;
A
#
# COMPACT_ATOMS: atom_id res chain seq x y z
N GLY A 1 -9.69 -8.76 -12.02
CA GLY A 1 -9.79 -7.88 -13.17
C GLY A 1 -10.14 -6.47 -12.78
N HIS A 2 -10.27 -5.62 -13.74
CA HIS A 2 -10.55 -4.20 -13.47
C HIS A 2 -11.94 -3.97 -12.87
N HIS A 3 -12.86 -4.90 -13.05
CA HIS A 3 -14.15 -4.82 -12.39
C HIS A 3 -14.00 -4.89 -10.87
N SER A 4 -13.10 -5.76 -10.40
CA SER A 4 -12.82 -5.87 -8.98
C SER A 4 -12.22 -4.59 -8.43
N PHE A 5 -11.33 -3.95 -9.20
CA PHE A 5 -10.73 -2.69 -8.77
C PHE A 5 -11.78 -1.62 -8.55
N THR A 6 -12.63 -1.36 -9.55
CA THR A 6 -13.63 -0.30 -9.46
C THR A 6 -14.70 -0.58 -8.42
N ALA A 7 -14.91 -1.84 -8.06
CA ALA A 7 -15.85 -2.18 -7.01
C ALA A 7 -15.29 -1.88 -5.62
N GLU A 8 -13.97 -1.96 -5.44
CA GLU A 8 -13.35 -1.75 -4.13
C GLU A 8 -12.71 -0.38 -3.97
N PHE A 9 -12.17 0.19 -5.04
CA PHE A 9 -11.35 1.41 -4.96
C PHE A 9 -11.90 2.50 -5.85
N THR A 10 -11.63 3.75 -5.44
CA THR A 10 -11.89 4.89 -6.32
C THR A 10 -10.63 5.22 -7.11
N ALA A 11 -10.76 5.38 -8.42
CA ALA A 11 -9.66 5.76 -9.30
C ALA A 11 -9.62 7.27 -9.55
N GLU A 12 -10.53 8.03 -8.92
CA GLU A 12 -10.66 9.45 -9.17
C GLU A 12 -9.76 10.33 -8.31
N LYS A 13 -9.23 9.76 -7.23
CA LYS A 13 -8.35 10.52 -6.34
C LYS A 13 -7.29 9.61 -5.77
N THR A 14 -6.21 10.20 -5.33
CA THR A 14 -5.16 9.50 -4.59
C THR A 14 -4.99 10.16 -3.24
N ILE A 15 -4.52 9.39 -2.27
CA ILE A 15 -4.19 9.91 -0.95
C ILE A 15 -2.79 9.44 -0.56
N ILE A 16 -2.22 10.10 0.44
CA ILE A 16 -0.94 9.73 1.01
C ILE A 16 -1.18 9.50 2.49
N ILE A 17 -0.71 8.36 3.00
CA ILE A 17 -0.76 8.06 4.43
C ILE A 17 0.62 7.64 4.90
N GLU A 18 0.88 7.83 6.18
CA GLU A 18 2.16 7.49 6.80
C GLU A 18 1.90 6.65 8.04
N GLY A 19 2.80 5.73 8.30
CA GLY A 19 2.66 4.90 9.48
C GLY A 19 3.72 3.83 9.56
N MET A 20 3.48 2.88 10.46
CA MET A 20 4.39 1.79 10.73
C MET A 20 3.81 0.48 10.23
N ILE A 21 4.66 -0.30 9.56
CA ILE A 21 4.25 -1.62 9.06
C ILE A 21 4.07 -2.58 10.22
N LYS A 22 2.90 -3.21 10.27
CA LYS A 22 2.54 -4.18 11.31
C LYS A 22 2.57 -5.62 10.80
N GLU A 23 2.24 -5.82 9.51
CA GLU A 23 2.20 -7.17 8.91
C GLU A 23 2.66 -7.08 7.47
N VAL A 24 3.25 -8.16 6.98
CA VAL A 24 3.74 -8.26 5.60
C VAL A 24 3.27 -9.58 4.99
N TRP A 25 2.57 -9.52 3.86
CA TRP A 25 2.24 -10.70 3.06
C TRP A 25 2.81 -10.47 1.65
N PHE A 26 4.02 -10.95 1.42
CA PHE A 26 4.66 -10.84 0.10
C PHE A 26 4.43 -12.16 -0.64
N ARG A 27 3.19 -12.33 -1.12
CA ARG A 27 2.77 -13.56 -1.79
C ARG A 27 1.55 -13.30 -2.69
N ASN A 28 1.31 -14.24 -3.61
CA ASN A 28 0.15 -14.17 -4.49
C ASN A 28 -1.14 -14.51 -3.73
N PRO A 29 -2.31 -14.06 -4.20
CA PRO A 29 -2.52 -13.33 -5.46
C PRO A 29 -2.16 -11.86 -5.41
N HIS A 30 -2.07 -11.26 -4.24
CA HIS A 30 -1.72 -9.85 -4.06
C HIS A 30 -0.79 -9.70 -2.88
N VAL A 31 0.23 -8.90 -3.06
CA VAL A 31 1.05 -8.47 -1.92
C VAL A 31 0.21 -7.56 -1.05
N ARG A 32 0.32 -7.72 0.27
CA ARG A 32 -0.43 -6.93 1.24
C ARG A 32 0.47 -6.50 2.38
N TYR A 33 0.15 -5.34 2.91
CA TYR A 33 0.80 -4.85 4.14
C TYR A 33 -0.29 -4.26 5.03
N LEU A 34 -0.16 -4.42 6.34
CA LEU A 34 -0.97 -3.67 7.29
C LEU A 34 -0.13 -2.53 7.83
N LEU A 35 -0.68 -1.33 7.75
CA LEU A 35 -0.01 -0.10 8.17
C LEU A 35 -0.78 0.51 9.33
N GLU A 36 -0.08 0.75 10.44
CA GLU A 36 -0.66 1.44 11.58
C GLU A 36 -0.44 2.94 11.42
N VAL A 37 -1.54 3.67 11.31
CA VAL A 37 -1.54 5.12 11.15
C VAL A 37 -2.07 5.75 12.42
N SER A 38 -1.28 6.61 13.04
CA SER A 38 -1.68 7.29 14.26
C SER A 38 -1.93 8.77 13.98
N ASN A 39 -3.13 9.23 14.34
CA ASN A 39 -3.52 10.64 14.23
C ASN A 39 -4.04 11.08 15.58
N GLU A 40 -3.27 11.95 16.25
CA GLU A 40 -3.64 12.45 17.57
C GLU A 40 -3.92 11.28 18.50
N ASN A 41 -5.19 11.08 18.88
CA ASN A 41 -5.57 10.04 19.84
C ASN A 41 -6.18 8.81 19.17
N VAL A 42 -6.16 8.76 17.84
CA VAL A 42 -6.78 7.67 17.10
C VAL A 42 -5.73 6.89 16.34
N THR A 43 -5.78 5.57 16.48
CA THR A 43 -4.93 4.66 15.73
C THR A 43 -5.80 3.85 14.78
N GLU A 44 -5.42 3.83 13.52
CA GLU A 44 -6.14 3.10 12.48
C GLU A 44 -5.21 2.09 11.82
N ILE A 45 -5.76 0.97 11.40
CA ILE A 45 -5.02 -0.02 10.63
C ILE A 45 -5.50 0.03 9.19
N TRP A 46 -4.57 0.32 8.29
CA TRP A 46 -4.85 0.37 6.86
C TRP A 46 -4.36 -0.89 6.18
N ASP A 47 -5.19 -1.42 5.28
CA ASP A 47 -4.87 -2.58 4.46
C ASP A 47 -4.33 -2.07 3.11
N LEU A 48 -3.03 -2.25 2.90
CA LEU A 48 -2.37 -1.80 1.67
C LEU A 48 -2.31 -2.98 0.70
N ARG A 49 -2.85 -2.81 -0.49
CA ARG A 49 -2.91 -3.85 -1.51
C ARG A 49 -2.00 -3.53 -2.67
N GLY A 50 -1.10 -4.45 -2.97
CA GLY A 50 -0.19 -4.31 -4.12
C GLY A 50 -0.51 -5.31 -5.21
N SER A 51 0.27 -5.25 -6.27
CA SER A 51 0.19 -6.18 -7.40
C SER A 51 0.71 -7.57 -7.00
N PRO A 52 0.49 -8.59 -7.85
CA PRO A 52 1.09 -9.91 -7.60
C PRO A 52 2.62 -9.84 -7.54
N VAL A 53 3.20 -10.82 -6.85
CA VAL A 53 4.65 -10.86 -6.59
C VAL A 53 5.50 -10.69 -7.86
N VAL A 54 5.14 -11.39 -8.94
CA VAL A 54 5.96 -11.37 -10.15
C VAL A 54 6.04 -9.97 -10.76
N TRP A 55 4.95 -9.20 -10.68
CA TRP A 55 4.92 -7.83 -11.21
C TRP A 55 5.80 -6.91 -10.38
N LEU A 56 5.71 -7.04 -9.07
CA LEU A 56 6.50 -6.20 -8.16
C LEU A 56 7.98 -6.57 -8.22
N ALA A 57 8.30 -7.85 -8.31
CA ALA A 57 9.68 -8.31 -8.42
C ALA A 57 10.38 -7.71 -9.64
N ARG A 58 9.66 -7.58 -10.76
CA ARG A 58 10.20 -6.96 -11.97
C ARG A 58 10.52 -5.48 -11.77
N LYS A 59 9.88 -4.85 -10.80
CA LYS A 59 10.09 -3.44 -10.48
C LYS A 59 11.04 -3.25 -9.30
N GLY A 60 11.68 -4.31 -8.86
CA GLY A 60 12.68 -4.22 -7.81
C GLY A 60 12.19 -4.51 -6.40
N TRP A 61 10.91 -4.82 -6.23
CA TRP A 61 10.39 -5.18 -4.91
C TRP A 61 10.88 -6.56 -4.53
N ARG A 62 11.20 -6.73 -3.25
CA ARG A 62 11.60 -8.01 -2.68
C ARG A 62 10.82 -8.25 -1.41
N ARG A 63 10.83 -9.49 -0.95
CA ARG A 63 10.14 -9.88 0.28
C ARG A 63 10.57 -9.03 1.47
N ASP A 64 11.83 -8.65 1.52
CA ASP A 64 12.39 -7.87 2.62
C ASP A 64 12.56 -6.39 2.31
N SER A 65 12.00 -5.90 1.20
CA SER A 65 12.03 -4.47 0.89
C SER A 65 11.31 -3.66 1.94
N ILE A 66 10.20 -4.19 2.43
CA ILE A 66 9.39 -3.56 3.48
C ILE A 66 9.23 -4.59 4.59
N LYS A 67 9.59 -4.21 5.80
CA LYS A 67 9.61 -5.12 6.95
C LYS A 67 8.71 -4.61 8.07
N ILE A 68 8.25 -5.52 8.90
CA ILE A 68 7.51 -5.16 10.11
C ILE A 68 8.35 -4.19 10.92
N GLY A 69 7.72 -3.09 11.35
CA GLY A 69 8.39 -2.04 12.11
C GLY A 69 8.89 -0.88 11.27
N ASP A 70 8.89 -1.02 9.94
CA ASP A 70 9.32 0.07 9.06
C ASP A 70 8.33 1.22 9.09
N GLN A 71 8.88 2.44 9.13
CA GLN A 71 8.10 3.67 8.96
C GLN A 71 8.11 4.01 7.48
N ILE A 72 6.92 4.14 6.90
CA ILE A 72 6.81 4.43 5.47
C ILE A 72 5.75 5.50 5.21
N SER A 73 5.85 6.09 4.04
CA SER A 73 4.80 6.90 3.47
C SER A 73 4.32 6.19 2.21
N VAL A 74 3.02 6.13 1.99
CA VAL A 74 2.48 5.42 0.83
C VAL A 74 1.38 6.25 0.18
N SER A 75 1.45 6.35 -1.14
CA SER A 75 0.38 6.94 -1.94
C SER A 75 -0.40 5.85 -2.64
N GLY A 76 -1.68 6.08 -2.85
CA GLY A 76 -2.50 5.11 -3.53
C GLY A 76 -3.94 5.55 -3.71
N PHE A 77 -4.72 4.64 -4.28
CA PHE A 77 -6.15 4.84 -4.48
C PHE A 77 -6.89 4.27 -3.27
N PRO A 78 -7.71 5.11 -2.59
CA PRO A 78 -8.41 4.62 -1.40
C PRO A 78 -9.59 3.73 -1.76
N GLY A 79 -9.98 2.88 -0.82
CA GLY A 79 -11.22 2.13 -0.92
C GLY A 79 -12.43 3.05 -0.84
N HIS A 80 -13.57 2.54 -1.32
CA HIS A 80 -14.80 3.30 -1.28
C HIS A 80 -15.29 3.50 0.16
N GLY A 81 -15.96 4.61 0.38
CA GLY A 81 -16.54 4.93 1.67
C GLY A 81 -15.48 5.17 2.72
N GLU A 82 -15.67 4.59 3.90
CA GLU A 82 -14.76 4.80 5.02
C GLU A 82 -13.83 3.60 5.26
N LYS A 83 -13.69 2.74 4.26
CA LYS A 83 -12.80 1.58 4.37
C LYS A 83 -11.35 2.05 4.46
N LYS A 84 -10.60 1.47 5.40
CA LYS A 84 -9.17 1.74 5.54
C LYS A 84 -8.41 0.77 4.62
N LEU A 85 -8.52 1.03 3.34
CA LEU A 85 -8.02 0.17 2.27
C LEU A 85 -7.36 1.06 1.23
N LEU A 86 -6.17 0.66 0.77
CA LEU A 86 -5.42 1.46 -0.19
C LEU A 86 -4.81 0.55 -1.26
N SER A 87 -5.03 0.91 -2.53
CA SER A 87 -4.34 0.26 -3.64
C SER A 87 -3.05 1.05 -3.90
N ILE A 88 -1.92 0.41 -3.68
CA ILE A 88 -0.62 1.07 -3.65
C ILE A 88 -0.23 1.63 -5.01
N ILE A 89 0.20 2.89 -5.05
CA ILE A 89 0.87 3.49 -6.19
C ILE A 89 2.38 3.50 -5.93
N GLU A 90 2.79 4.08 -4.82
CA GLU A 90 4.21 4.28 -4.51
C GLU A 90 4.42 4.25 -3.00
N VAL A 91 5.50 3.61 -2.59
CA VAL A 91 5.94 3.60 -1.18
C VAL A 91 7.24 4.36 -1.09
N THR A 92 7.34 5.26 -0.12
CA THR A 92 8.59 5.96 0.21
C THR A 92 9.09 5.38 1.53
N LEU A 93 10.29 4.82 1.49
CA LEU A 93 10.94 4.24 2.66
C LEU A 93 11.61 5.33 3.50
N SER A 94 11.99 4.99 4.74
CA SER A 94 12.56 5.98 5.65
C SER A 94 13.89 6.54 5.17
N ASP A 95 14.62 5.84 4.31
CA ASP A 95 15.87 6.34 3.72
C ASP A 95 15.63 7.22 2.49
N GLY A 96 14.36 7.46 2.13
CA GLY A 96 13.99 8.28 0.98
C GLY A 96 13.86 7.51 -0.33
N SER A 97 14.24 6.24 -0.36
CA SER A 97 14.08 5.44 -1.58
C SER A 97 12.61 5.12 -1.83
N LYS A 98 12.28 4.82 -3.06
CA LYS A 98 10.90 4.61 -3.48
C LYS A 98 10.71 3.26 -4.17
N LEU A 99 9.56 2.67 -3.90
CA LEU A 99 9.10 1.45 -4.55
C LEU A 99 7.80 1.79 -5.27
N ILE A 100 7.78 1.59 -6.57
CA ILE A 100 6.61 1.96 -7.39
C ILE A 100 5.87 0.71 -7.79
N ASP A 101 4.56 0.70 -7.57
CA ASP A 101 3.69 -0.39 -8.01
C ASP A 101 3.03 -0.04 -9.32
N LYS A 102 2.36 1.11 -9.39
CA LYS A 102 1.65 1.48 -10.60
C LYS A 102 1.73 2.99 -10.83
N ALA A 103 1.62 3.37 -12.11
CA ALA A 103 1.63 4.78 -12.44
C ALA A 103 0.35 5.46 -11.95
N PRO A 104 0.43 6.71 -11.49
CA PRO A 104 -0.77 7.49 -11.15
C PRO A 104 -1.63 7.68 -12.39
N ARG A 105 -2.93 7.70 -12.23
CA ARG A 105 -3.86 7.93 -13.32
C ARG A 105 -4.22 9.40 -13.45
#